data_871f94597a1aabaf053080c956410b8f
#
_entry.id   871f94597a1aabaf053080c956410b8f
#
_cell.length_a   1.000
_cell.length_b   1.000
_cell.length_c   1.000
_cell.angle_alpha   90.00
_cell.angle_beta   90.00
_cell.angle_gamma   90.00
#
_symmetry.space_group_name_H-M   'P 1'
#
loop_
_entity.id
_entity.type
_entity.pdbx_description
1 polymer ?
#
loop_
_entity_poly.entity_id
_entity_poly.type
_entity_poly.pdbx_seq_one_letter_code
_entity_poly.pdbx_strand_id
1 'polypeptide(L)'
;MARKITRKNFYMEIRRNFGRFISILFIVALGVAFFSGIRASEPSMRITGDAYFDESDLMDIKAVSTLGITKEDVSAVGNVKGVGKAEGAYSADFLNIKNKKQYVLHVMSAMEDMNKITVREGRMPEKAGECLADQDAGYKVGDTIKLRSGTSDEVIDTLTTDTLKVVGLCSSPMYISYGR
;
A
#
# COMPACT_ATOMS: atom_id res chain seq x y z
N MET A 1 -65.60 4.65 -1.40
CA MET A 1 -65.76 3.60 -0.37
C MET A 1 -64.80 2.41 -0.61
N ALA A 2 -64.63 1.91 -1.83
CA ALA A 2 -63.80 0.74 -2.13
C ALA A 2 -62.36 0.82 -1.61
N ARG A 3 -61.68 1.98 -1.75
CA ARG A 3 -60.25 2.19 -1.37
C ARG A 3 -59.98 2.01 0.14
N LYS A 4 -60.95 2.32 1.02
CA LYS A 4 -60.83 2.10 2.48
C LYS A 4 -60.94 0.61 2.86
N ILE A 5 -61.82 -0.11 2.16
CA ILE A 5 -62.06 -1.53 2.39
C ILE A 5 -60.84 -2.35 1.97
N THR A 6 -60.22 -2.04 0.82
CA THR A 6 -59.00 -2.69 0.31
C THR A 6 -57.83 -2.51 1.28
N ARG A 7 -57.62 -1.29 1.82
CA ARG A 7 -56.56 -1.04 2.80
C ARG A 7 -56.75 -1.82 4.08
N LYS A 8 -58.01 -1.91 4.60
CA LYS A 8 -58.33 -2.68 5.82
C LYS A 8 -58.07 -4.17 5.61
N ASN A 9 -58.48 -4.72 4.47
CA ASN A 9 -58.26 -6.11 4.13
C ASN A 9 -56.77 -6.43 4.00
N PHE A 10 -56.01 -5.56 3.39
CA PHE A 10 -54.55 -5.68 3.26
C PHE A 10 -53.82 -5.76 4.62
N TYR A 11 -54.18 -4.88 5.56
CA TYR A 11 -53.62 -4.93 6.91
C TYR A 11 -54.01 -6.18 7.68
N MET A 12 -55.25 -6.66 7.51
CA MET A 12 -55.70 -7.89 8.14
C MET A 12 -55.02 -9.13 7.58
N GLU A 13 -54.73 -9.15 6.26
CA GLU A 13 -53.99 -10.21 5.58
C GLU A 13 -52.56 -10.31 6.08
N ILE A 14 -51.86 -9.16 6.15
CA ILE A 14 -50.51 -9.09 6.71
C ILE A 14 -50.46 -9.61 8.15
N ARG A 15 -51.44 -9.19 8.99
CA ARG A 15 -51.47 -9.59 10.39
C ARG A 15 -51.76 -11.10 10.56
N ARG A 16 -52.56 -11.67 9.70
CA ARG A 16 -52.88 -13.10 9.70
C ARG A 16 -51.74 -13.98 9.23
N ASN A 17 -50.91 -13.47 8.29
CA ASN A 17 -49.77 -14.18 7.72
C ASN A 17 -48.44 -13.48 8.05
N PHE A 18 -48.30 -12.87 9.23
CA PHE A 18 -47.19 -12.01 9.60
C PHE A 18 -45.83 -12.70 9.46
N GLY A 19 -45.70 -13.97 9.88
CA GLY A 19 -44.45 -14.72 9.75
C GLY A 19 -43.98 -14.87 8.29
N ARG A 20 -44.94 -15.18 7.38
CA ARG A 20 -44.62 -15.30 5.94
C ARG A 20 -44.28 -13.93 5.32
N PHE A 21 -44.99 -12.87 5.73
CA PHE A 21 -44.70 -11.52 5.29
C PHE A 21 -43.28 -11.07 5.71
N ILE A 22 -42.92 -11.28 6.97
CA ILE A 22 -41.60 -10.94 7.52
C ILE A 22 -40.53 -11.73 6.83
N SER A 23 -40.70 -13.02 6.58
CA SER A 23 -39.67 -13.83 5.86
C SER A 23 -39.40 -13.29 4.46
N ILE A 24 -40.43 -12.96 3.71
CA ILE A 24 -40.28 -12.39 2.37
C ILE A 24 -39.61 -11.00 2.45
N LEU A 25 -40.02 -10.16 3.40
CA LEU A 25 -39.45 -8.84 3.62
C LEU A 25 -37.95 -8.94 3.91
N PHE A 26 -37.51 -9.85 4.79
CA PHE A 26 -36.12 -10.05 5.12
C PHE A 26 -35.30 -10.55 3.93
N ILE A 27 -35.83 -11.48 3.13
CA ILE A 27 -35.15 -11.97 1.94
C ILE A 27 -34.86 -10.82 0.94
N VAL A 28 -35.92 -10.02 0.69
CA VAL A 28 -35.80 -8.87 -0.22
C VAL A 28 -34.84 -7.80 0.36
N ALA A 29 -35.00 -7.50 1.65
CA ALA A 29 -34.16 -6.51 2.32
C ALA A 29 -32.67 -6.91 2.32
N LEU A 30 -32.37 -8.20 2.59
CA LEU A 30 -31.00 -8.73 2.51
C LEU A 30 -30.44 -8.64 1.09
N GLY A 31 -31.23 -9.00 0.07
CA GLY A 31 -30.80 -8.89 -1.32
C GLY A 31 -30.48 -7.45 -1.71
N VAL A 32 -31.32 -6.49 -1.36
CA VAL A 32 -31.10 -5.07 -1.64
C VAL A 32 -29.91 -4.53 -0.84
N ALA A 33 -29.80 -4.86 0.44
CA ALA A 33 -28.70 -4.42 1.29
C ALA A 33 -27.35 -4.94 0.79
N PHE A 34 -27.28 -6.23 0.42
CA PHE A 34 -26.07 -6.83 -0.12
C PHE A 34 -25.64 -6.19 -1.45
N PHE A 35 -26.58 -6.04 -2.36
CA PHE A 35 -26.31 -5.39 -3.66
C PHE A 35 -25.87 -3.93 -3.48
N SER A 36 -26.56 -3.17 -2.63
CA SER A 36 -26.21 -1.77 -2.34
C SER A 36 -24.85 -1.66 -1.67
N GLY A 37 -24.53 -2.59 -0.74
CA GLY A 37 -23.22 -2.63 -0.07
C GLY A 37 -22.08 -2.86 -1.05
N ILE A 38 -22.22 -3.82 -1.95
CA ILE A 38 -21.20 -4.07 -3.00
C ILE A 38 -21.02 -2.85 -3.90
N ARG A 39 -22.12 -2.25 -4.34
CA ARG A 39 -22.07 -1.05 -5.21
C ARG A 39 -21.45 0.16 -4.52
N ALA A 40 -21.64 0.30 -3.22
CA ALA A 40 -21.04 1.39 -2.44
C ALA A 40 -19.55 1.17 -2.12
N SER A 41 -19.08 -0.07 -2.13
CA SER A 41 -17.69 -0.40 -1.80
C SER A 41 -16.70 0.13 -2.84
N GLU A 42 -17.01 0.05 -4.13
CA GLU A 42 -16.11 0.48 -5.20
C GLU A 42 -15.72 1.97 -5.10
N PRO A 43 -16.66 2.93 -5.05
CA PRO A 43 -16.29 4.34 -4.93
C PRO A 43 -15.57 4.66 -3.62
N SER A 44 -15.95 4.00 -2.52
CA SER A 44 -15.26 4.19 -1.23
C SER A 44 -13.81 3.73 -1.27
N MET A 45 -13.54 2.58 -1.88
CA MET A 45 -12.18 2.07 -2.04
C MET A 45 -11.34 2.98 -2.95
N ARG A 46 -11.91 3.51 -4.03
CA ARG A 46 -11.22 4.48 -4.91
C ARG A 46 -10.84 5.74 -4.16
N ILE A 47 -11.80 6.37 -3.50
CA ILE A 47 -11.56 7.63 -2.76
C ILE A 47 -10.48 7.41 -1.68
N THR A 48 -10.55 6.30 -0.96
CA THR A 48 -9.54 5.99 0.08
C THR A 48 -8.17 5.71 -0.53
N GLY A 49 -8.12 5.00 -1.66
CA GLY A 49 -6.88 4.72 -2.37
C GLY A 49 -6.24 5.99 -2.94
N ASP A 50 -7.03 6.82 -3.63
CA ASP A 50 -6.56 8.09 -4.18
C ASP A 50 -6.03 9.00 -3.07
N ALA A 51 -6.79 9.16 -1.96
CA ALA A 51 -6.35 9.97 -0.83
C ALA A 51 -5.02 9.45 -0.21
N TYR A 52 -4.85 8.13 -0.10
CA TYR A 52 -3.61 7.54 0.42
C TYR A 52 -2.41 7.79 -0.51
N PHE A 53 -2.60 7.66 -1.80
CA PHE A 53 -1.53 7.88 -2.77
C PHE A 53 -1.17 9.37 -2.90
N ASP A 54 -2.16 10.25 -2.87
CA ASP A 54 -1.96 11.70 -2.88
C ASP A 54 -1.22 12.16 -1.61
N GLU A 55 -1.62 11.68 -0.43
CA GLU A 55 -0.96 12.00 0.85
C GLU A 55 0.49 11.52 0.91
N SER A 56 0.77 10.41 0.23
CA SER A 56 2.10 9.82 0.16
C SER A 56 2.97 10.39 -0.97
N ASP A 57 2.46 11.32 -1.79
CA ASP A 57 3.11 11.83 -3.00
C ASP A 57 3.65 10.68 -3.87
N LEU A 58 2.80 9.67 -4.15
CA LEU A 58 3.23 8.52 -4.95
C LEU A 58 3.62 8.98 -6.36
N MET A 59 4.77 8.53 -6.84
CA MET A 59 5.24 8.84 -8.18
C MET A 59 4.28 8.32 -9.27
N ASP A 60 4.01 9.13 -10.28
CA ASP A 60 3.25 8.72 -11.47
C ASP A 60 4.11 7.92 -12.46
N ILE A 61 5.38 8.27 -12.57
CA ILE A 61 6.31 7.69 -13.55
C ILE A 61 7.64 7.36 -12.88
N LYS A 62 8.12 6.14 -13.09
CA LYS A 62 9.47 5.70 -12.73
C LYS A 62 10.29 5.50 -14.01
N ALA A 63 11.35 6.28 -14.18
CA ALA A 63 12.34 6.07 -15.23
C ALA A 63 13.56 5.35 -14.66
N VAL A 64 14.06 4.35 -15.38
CA VAL A 64 15.24 3.58 -14.98
C VAL A 64 16.25 3.60 -16.10
N SER A 65 17.51 3.87 -15.78
CA SER A 65 18.63 3.83 -16.73
C SER A 65 19.66 2.79 -16.28
N THR A 66 20.13 2.00 -17.22
CA THR A 66 21.22 1.04 -16.98
C THR A 66 22.60 1.70 -16.85
N LEU A 67 22.72 2.94 -17.34
CA LEU A 67 23.95 3.74 -17.25
C LEU A 67 23.97 4.69 -16.04
N GLY A 68 22.90 4.65 -15.23
CA GLY A 68 22.65 5.62 -14.16
C GLY A 68 21.96 6.88 -14.68
N ILE A 69 21.56 7.74 -13.77
CA ILE A 69 20.91 9.04 -13.99
C ILE A 69 21.69 10.07 -13.18
N THR A 70 22.13 11.16 -13.81
CA THR A 70 22.85 12.23 -13.15
C THR A 70 21.91 13.25 -12.51
N LYS A 71 22.44 14.13 -11.67
CA LYS A 71 21.64 15.24 -11.08
C LYS A 71 21.15 16.20 -12.15
N GLU A 72 21.93 16.39 -13.20
CA GLU A 72 21.60 17.21 -14.37
C GLU A 72 20.41 16.62 -15.13
N ASP A 73 20.38 15.29 -15.30
CA ASP A 73 19.26 14.59 -15.93
C ASP A 73 17.97 14.74 -15.11
N VAL A 74 18.05 14.58 -13.79
CA VAL A 74 16.90 14.80 -12.88
C VAL A 74 16.40 16.23 -13.00
N SER A 75 17.30 17.20 -13.01
CA SER A 75 16.93 18.62 -13.19
C SER A 75 16.30 18.89 -14.55
N ALA A 76 16.85 18.27 -15.62
CA ALA A 76 16.28 18.39 -16.95
C ALA A 76 14.85 17.84 -17.04
N VAL A 77 14.61 16.68 -16.42
CA VAL A 77 13.26 16.09 -16.33
C VAL A 77 12.32 17.00 -15.54
N GLY A 78 12.75 17.54 -14.40
CA GLY A 78 11.97 18.46 -13.58
C GLY A 78 11.55 19.74 -14.32
N ASN A 79 12.32 20.17 -15.32
CA ASN A 79 12.02 21.36 -16.13
C ASN A 79 11.07 21.06 -17.31
N VAL A 80 10.69 19.80 -17.55
CA VAL A 80 9.75 19.47 -18.64
C VAL A 80 8.36 19.96 -18.31
N LYS A 81 7.73 20.61 -19.28
CA LYS A 81 6.35 21.11 -19.10
C LYS A 81 5.40 19.95 -18.77
N GLY A 82 4.72 20.05 -17.64
CA GLY A 82 3.77 19.04 -17.15
C GLY A 82 4.35 18.12 -16.09
N VAL A 83 5.65 18.22 -15.80
CA VAL A 83 6.27 17.55 -14.64
C VAL A 83 6.12 18.47 -13.42
N GLY A 84 5.51 17.95 -12.36
CA GLY A 84 5.35 18.67 -11.10
C GLY A 84 6.61 18.60 -10.24
N LYS A 85 7.16 17.39 -10.10
CA LYS A 85 8.39 17.09 -9.33
C LYS A 85 9.22 16.02 -10.03
N ALA A 86 10.52 16.04 -9.86
CA ALA A 86 11.43 14.97 -10.26
C ALA A 86 12.46 14.77 -9.16
N GLU A 87 12.62 13.54 -8.69
CA GLU A 87 13.55 13.16 -7.64
C GLU A 87 14.33 11.92 -8.05
N GLY A 88 15.64 11.95 -7.82
CA GLY A 88 16.52 10.82 -8.10
C GLY A 88 16.53 9.83 -6.94
N ALA A 89 16.46 8.54 -7.25
CA ALA A 89 16.50 7.47 -6.27
C ALA A 89 17.43 6.35 -6.72
N TYR A 90 17.95 5.61 -5.75
CA TYR A 90 18.75 4.40 -5.99
C TYR A 90 17.96 3.18 -5.52
N SER A 91 18.07 2.09 -6.26
CA SER A 91 17.55 0.80 -5.84
C SER A 91 18.44 -0.33 -6.32
N ALA A 92 18.59 -1.35 -5.49
CA ALA A 92 19.34 -2.54 -5.83
C ALA A 92 18.78 -3.75 -5.06
N ASP A 93 18.93 -4.93 -5.67
CA ASP A 93 18.52 -6.19 -5.09
C ASP A 93 19.70 -6.89 -4.43
N PHE A 94 19.52 -7.31 -3.19
CA PHE A 94 20.52 -8.04 -2.42
C PHE A 94 19.92 -9.31 -1.86
N LEU A 95 20.80 -10.27 -1.56
CA LEU A 95 20.43 -11.52 -0.92
C LEU A 95 20.62 -11.41 0.59
N ASN A 96 19.66 -11.94 1.33
CA ASN A 96 19.76 -12.15 2.77
C ASN A 96 19.45 -13.60 3.12
N ILE A 97 20.18 -14.18 4.06
CA ILE A 97 19.92 -15.52 4.58
C ILE A 97 19.36 -15.39 5.98
N LYS A 98 18.09 -15.75 6.15
CA LYS A 98 17.38 -15.77 7.42
C LYS A 98 16.79 -17.17 7.64
N ASN A 99 17.05 -17.78 8.80
CA ASN A 99 16.55 -19.11 9.14
C ASN A 99 16.87 -20.20 8.09
N LYS A 100 18.08 -20.18 7.54
CA LYS A 100 18.55 -21.09 6.46
C LYS A 100 17.77 -20.95 5.13
N LYS A 101 16.94 -19.93 4.99
CA LYS A 101 16.27 -19.59 3.73
C LYS A 101 16.89 -18.33 3.15
N GLN A 102 16.99 -18.30 1.84
CA GLN A 102 17.49 -17.14 1.10
C GLN A 102 16.30 -16.29 0.65
N TYR A 103 16.42 -14.99 0.86
CA TYR A 103 15.44 -13.99 0.46
C TYR A 103 16.13 -12.94 -0.41
N VAL A 104 15.41 -12.41 -1.38
CA VAL A 104 15.83 -11.21 -2.11
C VAL A 104 15.23 -10.01 -1.39
N LEU A 105 16.09 -9.07 -1.02
CA LEU A 105 15.69 -7.79 -0.44
C LEU A 105 15.90 -6.69 -1.46
N HIS A 106 14.84 -6.00 -1.82
CA HIS A 106 14.90 -4.79 -2.62
C HIS A 106 15.21 -3.61 -1.72
N VAL A 107 16.43 -3.11 -1.81
CA VAL A 107 16.92 -1.97 -1.02
C VAL A 107 16.83 -0.72 -1.89
N MET A 108 16.24 0.32 -1.34
CA MET A 108 16.08 1.60 -2.02
C MET A 108 16.40 2.77 -1.11
N SER A 109 16.81 3.89 -1.69
CA SER A 109 16.98 5.13 -0.96
C SER A 109 15.61 5.64 -0.46
N ALA A 110 15.58 6.20 0.75
CA ALA A 110 14.45 6.99 1.19
C ALA A 110 14.39 8.30 0.39
N MET A 111 13.20 8.62 -0.10
CA MET A 111 12.93 9.85 -0.83
C MET A 111 12.36 10.89 0.13
N GLU A 112 12.62 12.18 -0.13
CA GLU A 112 12.17 13.26 0.74
C GLU A 112 10.82 13.81 0.29
N ASP A 113 10.67 14.04 -1.00
CA ASP A 113 9.52 14.74 -1.58
C ASP A 113 8.48 13.83 -2.22
N MET A 114 8.88 12.63 -2.65
CA MET A 114 8.01 11.65 -3.27
C MET A 114 8.07 10.30 -2.56
N ASN A 115 7.04 9.47 -2.78
CA ASN A 115 6.94 8.13 -2.20
C ASN A 115 7.17 8.12 -0.67
N LYS A 116 6.56 9.07 0.02
CA LYS A 116 6.77 9.28 1.46
C LYS A 116 6.50 8.02 2.26
N ILE A 117 7.46 7.64 3.06
CA ILE A 117 7.41 6.46 3.91
C ILE A 117 6.72 6.80 5.22
N THR A 118 5.76 5.98 5.63
CA THR A 118 5.14 6.08 6.96
C THR A 118 5.86 5.17 7.95
N VAL A 119 6.57 5.76 8.93
CA VAL A 119 7.17 4.99 10.03
C VAL A 119 6.08 4.52 10.97
N ARG A 120 6.01 3.21 11.21
CA ARG A 120 5.03 2.56 12.09
C ARG A 120 5.60 2.30 13.47
N GLU A 121 6.88 1.96 13.54
CA GLU A 121 7.60 1.68 14.77
C GLU A 121 9.04 2.16 14.65
N GLY A 122 9.64 2.64 15.73
CA GLY A 122 11.00 3.13 15.74
C GLY A 122 11.15 4.55 15.20
N ARG A 123 12.19 4.79 14.41
CA ARG A 123 12.53 6.12 13.86
C ARG A 123 13.10 6.03 12.44
N MET A 124 13.20 7.16 11.77
CA MET A 124 13.93 7.27 10.51
C MET A 124 15.44 7.01 10.70
N PRO A 125 16.14 6.47 9.70
CA PRO A 125 17.60 6.36 9.68
C PRO A 125 18.26 7.74 9.76
N GLU A 126 19.28 7.86 10.60
CA GLU A 126 20.06 9.11 10.78
C GLU A 126 21.53 8.91 10.38
N LYS A 127 21.97 7.68 10.30
CA LYS A 127 23.38 7.33 10.07
C LYS A 127 23.51 6.26 8.98
N ALA A 128 24.66 6.27 8.29
CA ALA A 128 25.01 5.18 7.38
C ALA A 128 24.96 3.83 8.12
N GLY A 129 24.44 2.81 7.45
CA GLY A 129 24.24 1.47 8.02
C GLY A 129 22.94 1.31 8.82
N GLU A 130 22.11 2.34 8.96
CA GLU A 130 20.74 2.22 9.48
C GLU A 130 19.75 2.06 8.33
N CYS A 131 18.68 1.31 8.56
CA CYS A 131 17.60 1.13 7.59
C CYS A 131 16.22 1.05 8.25
N LEU A 132 15.19 1.30 7.45
CA LEU A 132 13.83 0.89 7.73
C LEU A 132 13.59 -0.48 7.09
N ALA A 133 12.81 -1.32 7.74
CA ALA A 133 12.29 -2.53 7.15
C ALA A 133 10.78 -2.41 6.95
N ASP A 134 10.28 -3.03 5.88
CA ASP A 134 8.83 -3.16 5.72
C ASP A 134 8.23 -3.91 6.91
N GLN A 135 7.08 -3.45 7.41
CA GLN A 135 6.44 -4.02 8.61
C GLN A 135 6.10 -5.51 8.44
N ASP A 136 5.86 -5.98 7.22
CA ASP A 136 5.49 -7.35 6.90
C ASP A 136 6.69 -8.22 6.50
N ALA A 137 7.90 -7.66 6.43
CA ALA A 137 9.12 -8.38 6.09
C ALA A 137 9.64 -9.28 7.21
N GLY A 138 8.97 -9.27 8.37
CA GLY A 138 9.30 -10.14 9.51
C GLY A 138 10.60 -9.78 10.23
N TYR A 139 11.05 -8.54 10.14
CA TYR A 139 12.12 -7.94 10.94
C TYR A 139 11.56 -7.16 12.11
N LYS A 140 12.41 -6.91 13.11
CA LYS A 140 12.09 -6.11 14.29
C LYS A 140 13.07 -4.97 14.43
N VAL A 141 12.67 -3.90 15.09
CA VAL A 141 13.58 -2.82 15.46
C VAL A 141 14.71 -3.38 16.31
N GLY A 142 15.94 -3.08 15.92
CA GLY A 142 17.17 -3.59 16.52
C GLY A 142 17.79 -4.78 15.79
N ASP A 143 17.08 -5.43 14.89
CA ASP A 143 17.63 -6.53 14.08
C ASP A 143 18.77 -6.02 13.19
N THR A 144 19.67 -6.94 12.85
CA THR A 144 20.77 -6.70 11.92
C THR A 144 20.58 -7.54 10.67
N ILE A 145 20.59 -6.90 9.52
CA ILE A 145 20.45 -7.52 8.20
C ILE A 145 21.82 -7.55 7.53
N LYS A 146 22.33 -8.75 7.26
CA LYS A 146 23.55 -8.91 6.48
C LYS A 146 23.18 -9.15 5.02
N LEU A 147 23.60 -8.23 4.16
CA LEU A 147 23.40 -8.29 2.72
C LEU A 147 24.50 -9.11 2.04
N ARG A 148 24.15 -9.75 0.94
CA ARG A 148 25.06 -10.45 0.06
C ARG A 148 24.74 -10.06 -1.39
N SER A 149 25.74 -9.99 -2.21
CA SER A 149 25.52 -9.83 -3.64
C SER A 149 24.95 -11.11 -4.24
N GLY A 150 24.07 -10.96 -5.22
CA GLY A 150 23.60 -12.05 -6.08
C GLY A 150 24.36 -12.13 -7.40
N THR A 151 25.32 -11.22 -7.62
CA THR A 151 26.16 -11.10 -8.83
C THR A 151 27.64 -11.30 -8.49
N SER A 152 28.52 -11.04 -9.47
CA SER A 152 29.97 -11.04 -9.27
C SER A 152 30.49 -9.80 -8.52
N ASP A 153 29.69 -8.74 -8.46
CA ASP A 153 30.07 -7.48 -7.82
C ASP A 153 29.90 -7.57 -6.30
N GLU A 154 30.70 -6.85 -5.55
CA GLU A 154 30.57 -6.84 -4.09
C GLU A 154 29.44 -5.88 -3.64
N VAL A 155 28.85 -6.13 -2.46
CA VAL A 155 27.81 -5.25 -1.88
C VAL A 155 28.35 -3.83 -1.70
N ILE A 156 29.64 -3.71 -1.34
CA ILE A 156 30.30 -2.43 -1.08
C ILE A 156 30.50 -1.57 -2.36
N ASP A 157 30.39 -2.15 -3.54
CA ASP A 157 30.41 -1.41 -4.81
C ASP A 157 29.12 -0.57 -5.00
N THR A 158 28.04 -0.96 -4.33
CA THR A 158 26.74 -0.30 -4.42
C THR A 158 26.35 0.41 -3.12
N LEU A 159 26.66 -0.19 -1.97
CA LEU A 159 26.35 0.34 -0.65
C LEU A 159 27.63 0.58 0.16
N THR A 160 27.59 1.55 1.07
CA THR A 160 28.72 1.84 1.96
C THR A 160 29.00 0.74 3.00
N THR A 161 28.08 -0.19 3.18
CA THR A 161 28.18 -1.31 4.13
C THR A 161 27.35 -2.51 3.67
N ASP A 162 27.79 -3.70 4.00
CA ASP A 162 27.05 -4.96 3.77
C ASP A 162 26.10 -5.31 4.92
N THR A 163 26.11 -4.50 5.98
CA THR A 163 25.36 -4.79 7.21
C THR A 163 24.51 -3.58 7.58
N LEU A 164 23.20 -3.79 7.64
CA LEU A 164 22.20 -2.77 7.97
C LEU A 164 21.56 -3.07 9.30
N LYS A 165 21.41 -2.04 10.16
CA LYS A 165 20.67 -2.12 11.41
C LYS A 165 19.27 -1.57 11.20
N VAL A 166 18.26 -2.37 11.52
CA VAL A 166 16.86 -1.95 11.47
C VAL A 166 16.57 -0.98 12.62
N VAL A 167 16.29 0.27 12.33
CA VAL A 167 15.97 1.32 13.33
C VAL A 167 14.51 1.69 13.36
N GLY A 168 13.75 1.21 12.39
CA GLY A 168 12.29 1.34 12.39
C GLY A 168 11.65 0.40 11.39
N LEU A 169 10.33 0.24 11.56
CA LEU A 169 9.46 -0.47 10.64
C LEU A 169 8.59 0.55 9.90
N CYS A 170 8.37 0.32 8.63
CA CYS A 170 7.65 1.26 7.79
C CYS A 170 6.60 0.59 6.90
N SER A 171 5.77 1.43 6.33
CA SER A 171 4.87 1.12 5.23
C SER A 171 5.19 2.09 4.10
N SER A 172 5.34 1.58 2.87
CA SER A 172 5.64 2.36 1.68
C SER A 172 4.47 2.33 0.70
N PRO A 173 4.11 3.46 0.07
CA PRO A 173 3.06 3.51 -0.94
C PRO A 173 3.43 2.73 -2.21
N MET A 174 4.73 2.50 -2.45
CA MET A 174 5.22 1.76 -3.61
C MET A 174 4.95 0.25 -3.53
N TYR A 175 4.75 -0.29 -2.32
CA TYR A 175 4.52 -1.70 -2.08
C TYR A 175 3.37 -1.87 -1.09
N ILE A 176 2.18 -2.11 -1.63
CA ILE A 176 1.02 -2.44 -0.80
C ILE A 176 1.11 -3.94 -0.51
N SER A 177 1.45 -4.27 0.73
CA SER A 177 1.40 -5.65 1.20
C SER A 177 -0.06 -6.05 1.40
N TYR A 178 -0.55 -6.92 0.53
CA TYR A 178 -1.75 -7.69 0.85
C TYR A 178 -1.31 -8.77 1.82
N GLY A 179 -1.74 -8.68 3.08
CA GLY A 179 -1.37 -9.60 4.13
C GLY A 179 -1.35 -11.06 3.64
N ARG A 180 -0.21 -11.69 3.82
CA ARG A 180 0.01 -13.10 3.53
C ARG A 180 -0.45 -13.95 4.70
#